data_be5db647d202fa40148b29da0835099f
#
_entry.id   be5db647d202fa40148b29da0835099f
#
_cell.length_a   1.000
_cell.length_b   1.000
_cell.length_c   1.000
_cell.angle_alpha   90.00
_cell.angle_beta   90.00
_cell.angle_gamma   90.00
#
_symmetry.space_group_name_H-M   'P 1'
#
loop_
_entity.id
_entity.type
_entity.pdbx_description
1 polymer ?
#
loop_
_entity_poly.entity_id
_entity_poly.type
_entity_poly.pdbx_seq_one_letter_code
_entity_poly.pdbx_strand_id
1 'polypeptide(L)'
;AKLYGMTIATHAHGTSGIKDAIRAGVTSVEHGMMMDEEGIELMKEYGTTLVPTLIAAERIVVKGKEIGTPDWAIAKANTVFSHATGVFKRCNEEKIPIAFGTDSGTPFNFHGKQAYEFELMCRYGMTPAEALTAATKTASQLMRKWDDIGSIEAGKFADVVAFDGDPMEDITAMTRCCFVMKGGEVYKA
;
A
#
# COMPACT_ATOMS: atom_id res chain seq x y z
N ALA A 1 4.61 20.93 8.85
CA ALA A 1 5.43 19.72 8.75
C ALA A 1 6.76 20.01 8.06
N LYS A 2 6.79 20.59 6.86
CA LYS A 2 8.04 20.87 6.11
C LYS A 2 9.06 21.68 6.93
N LEU A 3 8.64 22.70 7.71
CA LEU A 3 9.50 23.49 8.59
C LEU A 3 10.22 22.63 9.66
N TYR A 4 9.64 21.50 10.01
CA TYR A 4 10.19 20.56 11.00
C TYR A 4 10.83 19.33 10.35
N GLY A 5 11.01 19.34 9.03
CA GLY A 5 11.58 18.21 8.30
C GLY A 5 10.73 16.95 8.31
N MET A 6 9.42 17.05 8.60
CA MET A 6 8.50 15.91 8.70
C MET A 6 7.87 15.58 7.35
N THR A 7 7.62 14.28 7.12
CA THR A 7 6.73 13.79 6.05
C THR A 7 5.28 14.02 6.40
N ILE A 8 4.41 14.06 5.38
CA ILE A 8 2.97 14.24 5.54
C ILE A 8 2.27 13.12 4.77
N ALA A 9 1.56 12.26 5.48
CA ALA A 9 0.63 11.29 4.92
C ALA A 9 -0.77 11.90 4.94
N THR A 10 -1.51 11.80 3.83
CA THR A 10 -2.83 12.43 3.69
C THR A 10 -3.86 11.41 3.25
N HIS A 11 -4.84 11.15 4.11
CA HIS A 11 -6.06 10.43 3.73
C HIS A 11 -6.88 11.30 2.77
N ALA A 12 -7.10 10.83 1.53
CA ALA A 12 -7.92 11.51 0.55
C ALA A 12 -8.56 10.54 -0.45
N HIS A 13 -9.87 10.67 -0.69
CA HIS A 13 -10.60 9.87 -1.68
C HIS A 13 -11.09 10.69 -2.85
N GLY A 14 -11.64 11.87 -2.60
CA GLY A 14 -12.24 12.73 -3.62
C GLY A 14 -11.19 13.42 -4.48
N THR A 15 -11.47 13.49 -5.78
CA THR A 15 -10.56 14.02 -6.81
C THR A 15 -10.00 15.41 -6.49
N SER A 16 -10.83 16.36 -6.06
CA SER A 16 -10.36 17.72 -5.71
C SER A 16 -9.46 17.72 -4.48
N GLY A 17 -9.88 17.00 -3.42
CA GLY A 17 -9.09 16.91 -2.20
C GLY A 17 -7.72 16.26 -2.42
N ILE A 18 -7.63 15.23 -3.27
CA ILE A 18 -6.36 14.62 -3.67
C ILE A 18 -5.45 15.66 -4.34
N LYS A 19 -5.97 16.37 -5.34
CA LYS A 19 -5.19 17.38 -6.08
C LYS A 19 -4.74 18.53 -5.19
N ASP A 20 -5.59 19.01 -4.31
CA ASP A 20 -5.26 20.08 -3.36
C ASP A 20 -4.18 19.64 -2.37
N ALA A 21 -4.27 18.40 -1.86
CA ALA A 21 -3.26 17.82 -0.99
C ALA A 21 -1.90 17.72 -1.69
N ILE A 22 -1.87 17.21 -2.94
CA ILE A 22 -0.63 17.10 -3.73
C ILE A 22 -0.01 18.49 -3.95
N ARG A 23 -0.80 19.48 -4.38
CA ARG A 23 -0.33 20.87 -4.56
C ARG A 23 0.17 21.50 -3.27
N ALA A 24 -0.42 21.15 -2.13
CA ALA A 24 0.07 21.55 -0.81
C ALA A 24 1.40 20.87 -0.43
N GLY A 25 1.83 19.86 -1.19
CA GLY A 25 3.12 19.19 -1.08
C GLY A 25 3.16 18.11 -0.01
N VAL A 26 2.10 17.30 0.08
CA VAL A 26 2.11 16.07 0.89
C VAL A 26 3.13 15.07 0.35
N THR A 27 3.64 14.22 1.22
CA THR A 27 4.62 13.19 0.85
C THR A 27 3.93 11.96 0.27
N SER A 28 2.77 11.59 0.83
CA SER A 28 1.94 10.51 0.31
C SER A 28 0.46 10.85 0.33
N VAL A 29 -0.27 10.20 -0.58
CA VAL A 29 -1.72 10.11 -0.58
C VAL A 29 -2.09 8.68 -0.21
N GLU A 30 -2.83 8.55 0.89
CA GLU A 30 -3.38 7.29 1.34
C GLU A 30 -4.72 7.06 0.62
N HIS A 31 -4.93 5.84 0.14
CA HIS A 31 -6.08 5.37 -0.63
C HIS A 31 -6.15 5.95 -2.06
N GLY A 32 -6.34 7.25 -2.24
CA GLY A 32 -6.38 7.90 -3.55
C GLY A 32 -7.48 7.41 -4.50
N MET A 33 -8.58 6.84 -3.97
CA MET A 33 -9.50 5.96 -4.71
C MET A 33 -10.18 6.60 -5.92
N MET A 34 -10.41 7.91 -5.91
CA MET A 34 -11.11 8.64 -7.00
C MET A 34 -10.19 9.64 -7.70
N MET A 35 -8.92 9.29 -7.82
CA MET A 35 -7.95 10.11 -8.54
C MET A 35 -8.27 10.10 -10.04
N ASP A 36 -8.16 11.25 -10.69
CA ASP A 36 -8.24 11.42 -12.15
C ASP A 36 -6.85 11.53 -12.79
N GLU A 37 -6.79 11.61 -14.10
CA GLU A 37 -5.53 11.73 -14.85
C GLU A 37 -4.72 12.97 -14.43
N GLU A 38 -5.38 14.10 -14.16
CA GLU A 38 -4.69 15.30 -13.65
C GLU A 38 -4.05 15.03 -12.28
N GLY A 39 -4.73 14.28 -11.41
CA GLY A 39 -4.17 13.85 -10.12
C GLY A 39 -2.93 12.99 -10.28
N ILE A 40 -2.92 12.06 -11.24
CA ILE A 40 -1.76 11.22 -11.56
C ILE A 40 -0.59 12.06 -12.08
N GLU A 41 -0.84 13.00 -12.99
CA GLU A 41 0.20 13.91 -13.48
C GLU A 41 0.78 14.81 -12.36
N LEU A 42 -0.07 15.29 -11.45
CA LEU A 42 0.39 16.03 -10.27
C LEU A 42 1.26 15.16 -9.35
N MET A 43 0.88 13.89 -9.12
CA MET A 43 1.74 12.97 -8.34
C MET A 43 3.13 12.85 -8.96
N LYS A 44 3.20 12.76 -10.26
CA LYS A 44 4.44 12.67 -11.02
C LYS A 44 5.29 13.96 -10.89
N GLU A 45 4.65 15.11 -11.08
CA GLU A 45 5.29 16.43 -10.98
C GLU A 45 5.84 16.69 -9.57
N TYR A 46 5.07 16.38 -8.54
CA TYR A 46 5.42 16.65 -7.14
C TYR A 46 6.21 15.51 -6.48
N GLY A 47 6.36 14.36 -7.14
CA GLY A 47 7.02 13.18 -6.58
C GLY A 47 6.26 12.57 -5.40
N THR A 48 4.91 12.70 -5.39
CA THR A 48 4.07 12.19 -4.32
C THR A 48 3.89 10.68 -4.45
N THR A 49 3.96 9.95 -3.33
CA THR A 49 3.80 8.49 -3.27
C THR A 49 2.35 8.11 -3.05
N LEU A 50 1.85 7.09 -3.76
CA LEU A 50 0.55 6.47 -3.49
C LEU A 50 0.71 5.34 -2.46
N VAL A 51 -0.19 5.28 -1.46
CA VAL A 51 -0.35 4.14 -0.54
C VAL A 51 -1.76 3.59 -0.72
N PRO A 52 -1.99 2.58 -1.57
CA PRO A 52 -3.31 2.25 -2.12
C PRO A 52 -4.27 1.58 -1.14
N THR A 53 -3.78 0.79 -0.18
CA THR A 53 -4.59 0.08 0.83
C THR A 53 -5.80 -0.66 0.22
N LEU A 54 -5.58 -1.40 -0.86
CA LEU A 54 -6.65 -2.06 -1.62
C LEU A 54 -7.47 -3.02 -0.76
N ILE A 55 -6.82 -3.70 0.19
CA ILE A 55 -7.46 -4.64 1.11
C ILE A 55 -8.58 -3.99 1.94
N ALA A 56 -8.43 -2.73 2.36
CA ALA A 56 -9.42 -2.07 3.19
C ALA A 56 -10.77 -1.92 2.46
N ALA A 57 -10.74 -1.51 1.19
CA ALA A 57 -11.93 -1.38 0.37
C ALA A 57 -12.46 -2.74 -0.11
N GLU A 58 -11.57 -3.65 -0.50
CA GLU A 58 -11.95 -4.99 -0.98
C GLU A 58 -12.71 -5.77 0.09
N ARG A 59 -12.27 -5.71 1.35
CA ARG A 59 -12.93 -6.41 2.45
C ARG A 59 -14.38 -5.96 2.66
N ILE A 60 -14.67 -4.69 2.47
CA ILE A 60 -16.06 -4.18 2.54
C ILE A 60 -16.90 -4.77 1.39
N VAL A 61 -16.35 -4.83 0.18
CA VAL A 61 -17.04 -5.39 -0.98
C VAL A 61 -17.34 -6.89 -0.80
N VAL A 62 -16.33 -7.65 -0.38
CA VAL A 62 -16.43 -9.13 -0.32
C VAL A 62 -17.12 -9.61 0.95
N LYS A 63 -16.90 -8.95 2.08
CA LYS A 63 -17.31 -9.40 3.40
C LYS A 63 -18.39 -8.54 4.06
N GLY A 64 -18.74 -7.39 3.49
CA GLY A 64 -19.68 -6.45 4.10
C GLY A 64 -21.02 -7.05 4.52
N LYS A 65 -21.54 -8.03 3.76
CA LYS A 65 -22.78 -8.74 4.13
C LYS A 65 -22.69 -9.48 5.47
N GLU A 66 -21.52 -9.99 5.84
CA GLU A 66 -21.30 -10.73 7.08
C GLU A 66 -21.48 -9.85 8.33
N ILE A 67 -21.33 -8.53 8.20
CA ILE A 67 -21.57 -7.55 9.28
C ILE A 67 -22.86 -6.76 9.10
N GLY A 68 -23.75 -7.20 8.20
CA GLY A 68 -25.03 -6.54 7.99
C GLY A 68 -24.95 -5.22 7.21
N THR A 69 -23.88 -4.99 6.43
CA THR A 69 -23.79 -3.81 5.56
C THR A 69 -24.93 -3.84 4.53
N PRO A 70 -25.72 -2.77 4.40
CA PRO A 70 -26.83 -2.71 3.44
C PRO A 70 -26.36 -2.89 2.00
N ASP A 71 -27.18 -3.50 1.16
CA ASP A 71 -26.85 -3.80 -0.25
C ASP A 71 -26.46 -2.53 -1.03
N TRP A 72 -27.14 -1.41 -0.79
CA TRP A 72 -26.79 -0.13 -1.45
C TRP A 72 -25.37 0.36 -1.08
N ALA A 73 -24.93 0.13 0.16
CA ALA A 73 -23.60 0.53 0.61
C ALA A 73 -22.53 -0.40 0.01
N ILE A 74 -22.81 -1.70 -0.11
CA ILE A 74 -21.93 -2.66 -0.80
C ILE A 74 -21.82 -2.30 -2.28
N ALA A 75 -22.93 -1.98 -2.94
CA ALA A 75 -22.92 -1.56 -4.34
C ALA A 75 -22.09 -0.30 -4.55
N LYS A 76 -22.22 0.70 -3.67
CA LYS A 76 -21.38 1.89 -3.68
C LYS A 76 -19.89 1.57 -3.45
N ALA A 77 -19.58 0.73 -2.46
CA ALA A 77 -18.21 0.30 -2.17
C ALA A 77 -17.60 -0.42 -3.38
N ASN A 78 -18.36 -1.27 -4.07
CA ASN A 78 -17.90 -1.95 -5.28
C ASN A 78 -17.57 -0.98 -6.41
N THR A 79 -18.40 0.05 -6.64
CA THR A 79 -18.12 1.08 -7.64
C THR A 79 -16.83 1.84 -7.31
N VAL A 80 -16.66 2.24 -6.05
CA VAL A 80 -15.45 2.95 -5.58
C VAL A 80 -14.21 2.06 -5.68
N PHE A 81 -14.33 0.79 -5.30
CA PHE A 81 -13.22 -0.17 -5.38
C PHE A 81 -12.80 -0.44 -6.82
N SER A 82 -13.77 -0.61 -7.74
CA SER A 82 -13.48 -0.76 -9.18
C SER A 82 -12.72 0.45 -9.73
N HIS A 83 -13.06 1.66 -9.29
CA HIS A 83 -12.33 2.87 -9.66
C HIS A 83 -10.93 2.88 -9.06
N ALA A 84 -10.81 2.58 -7.77
CA ALA A 84 -9.53 2.53 -7.05
C ALA A 84 -8.52 1.56 -7.69
N THR A 85 -8.98 0.38 -8.13
CA THR A 85 -8.11 -0.59 -8.83
C THR A 85 -7.66 -0.09 -10.20
N GLY A 86 -8.50 0.68 -10.89
CA GLY A 86 -8.14 1.39 -12.13
C GLY A 86 -7.07 2.45 -11.90
N VAL A 87 -7.24 3.28 -10.86
CA VAL A 87 -6.25 4.28 -10.43
C VAL A 87 -4.92 3.62 -10.07
N PHE A 88 -4.96 2.57 -9.25
CA PHE A 88 -3.76 1.81 -8.86
C PHE A 88 -2.99 1.30 -10.08
N LYS A 89 -3.71 0.64 -11.01
CA LYS A 89 -3.11 0.12 -12.24
C LYS A 89 -2.47 1.25 -13.06
N ARG A 90 -3.17 2.35 -13.22
CA ARG A 90 -2.71 3.52 -13.97
C ARG A 90 -1.49 4.16 -13.33
N CYS A 91 -1.47 4.33 -12.00
CA CYS A 91 -0.30 4.80 -11.27
C CYS A 91 0.92 3.89 -11.46
N ASN A 92 0.71 2.56 -11.46
CA ASN A 92 1.81 1.62 -11.70
C ASN A 92 2.35 1.71 -13.13
N GLU A 93 1.50 1.82 -14.13
CA GLU A 93 1.89 2.02 -15.53
C GLU A 93 2.70 3.31 -15.72
N GLU A 94 2.28 4.40 -15.08
CA GLU A 94 2.96 5.71 -15.11
C GLU A 94 4.19 5.79 -14.20
N LYS A 95 4.53 4.68 -13.51
CA LYS A 95 5.69 4.60 -12.60
C LYS A 95 5.65 5.62 -11.45
N ILE A 96 4.45 5.98 -11.02
CA ILE A 96 4.28 6.71 -9.75
C ILE A 96 4.84 5.84 -8.61
N PRO A 97 5.60 6.39 -7.67
CA PRO A 97 6.03 5.62 -6.51
C PRO A 97 4.82 5.09 -5.73
N ILE A 98 4.75 3.77 -5.55
CA ILE A 98 3.70 3.12 -4.76
C ILE A 98 4.36 2.42 -3.57
N ALA A 99 3.94 2.79 -2.36
CA ALA A 99 4.38 2.13 -1.13
C ALA A 99 3.26 1.22 -0.60
N PHE A 100 3.67 0.08 -0.05
CA PHE A 100 2.76 -0.88 0.56
C PHE A 100 2.15 -0.29 1.85
N GLY A 101 0.84 -0.38 1.98
CA GLY A 101 0.08 -0.05 3.18
C GLY A 101 -1.27 -0.74 3.15
N THR A 102 -1.86 -0.99 4.31
CA THR A 102 -3.04 -1.87 4.40
C THR A 102 -4.21 -1.28 5.17
N ASP A 103 -4.01 -0.19 5.92
CA ASP A 103 -5.03 0.38 6.79
C ASP A 103 -5.69 -0.67 7.72
N SER A 104 -4.82 -1.52 8.34
CA SER A 104 -5.28 -2.59 9.25
C SER A 104 -6.03 -2.02 10.46
N GLY A 105 -7.12 -2.71 10.83
CA GLY A 105 -8.09 -2.28 11.85
C GLY A 105 -9.43 -1.88 11.23
N THR A 106 -9.51 -1.71 9.92
CA THR A 106 -10.77 -1.59 9.19
C THR A 106 -11.52 -2.94 9.16
N PRO A 107 -12.83 -2.97 8.86
CA PRO A 107 -13.62 -4.21 8.90
C PRO A 107 -12.99 -5.36 8.10
N PHE A 108 -12.83 -6.53 8.72
CA PHE A 108 -12.20 -7.74 8.18
C PHE A 108 -10.73 -7.61 7.74
N ASN A 109 -10.11 -6.50 8.02
CA ASN A 109 -8.70 -6.23 7.74
C ASN A 109 -7.90 -6.32 9.06
N PHE A 110 -7.62 -7.54 9.49
CA PHE A 110 -7.03 -7.83 10.79
C PHE A 110 -5.51 -7.71 10.78
N HIS A 111 -4.93 -7.21 11.88
CA HIS A 111 -3.48 -7.30 12.11
C HIS A 111 -3.01 -8.75 12.01
N GLY A 112 -1.87 -8.97 11.36
CA GLY A 112 -1.33 -10.30 11.07
C GLY A 112 -1.91 -10.95 9.80
N LYS A 113 -2.84 -10.30 9.09
CA LYS A 113 -3.42 -10.77 7.82
C LYS A 113 -3.17 -9.82 6.64
N GLN A 114 -2.27 -8.89 6.82
CA GLN A 114 -1.98 -7.83 5.84
C GLN A 114 -1.35 -8.33 4.54
N ALA A 115 -0.72 -9.52 4.58
CA ALA A 115 -0.05 -10.10 3.40
C ALA A 115 -0.99 -10.29 2.19
N TYR A 116 -2.31 -10.31 2.41
CA TYR A 116 -3.28 -10.35 1.31
C TYR A 116 -3.23 -9.12 0.39
N GLU A 117 -2.71 -7.99 0.86
CA GLU A 117 -2.49 -6.81 0.02
C GLU A 117 -1.54 -7.10 -1.14
N PHE A 118 -0.51 -7.96 -0.94
CA PHE A 118 0.38 -8.39 -2.03
C PHE A 118 -0.37 -9.10 -3.17
N GLU A 119 -1.33 -9.96 -2.82
CA GLU A 119 -2.17 -10.63 -3.82
C GLU A 119 -3.01 -9.63 -4.60
N LEU A 120 -3.58 -8.63 -3.92
CA LEU A 120 -4.36 -7.57 -4.56
C LEU A 120 -3.49 -6.71 -5.47
N MET A 121 -2.33 -6.27 -5.00
CA MET A 121 -1.40 -5.48 -5.83
C MET A 121 -1.01 -6.24 -7.11
N CYS A 122 -0.70 -7.54 -7.00
CA CYS A 122 -0.39 -8.36 -8.18
C CYS A 122 -1.61 -8.58 -9.08
N ARG A 123 -2.78 -8.85 -8.50
CA ARG A 123 -4.04 -9.03 -9.25
C ARG A 123 -4.40 -7.80 -10.08
N TYR A 124 -4.06 -6.61 -9.60
CA TYR A 124 -4.40 -5.35 -10.25
C TYR A 124 -3.23 -4.69 -10.99
N GLY A 125 -2.15 -5.41 -11.26
CA GLY A 125 -1.21 -5.01 -12.30
C GLY A 125 0.26 -4.90 -11.90
N MET A 126 0.63 -5.09 -10.65
CA MET A 126 2.04 -5.23 -10.28
C MET A 126 2.57 -6.63 -10.54
N THR A 127 3.84 -6.72 -10.88
CA THR A 127 4.59 -7.97 -10.76
C THR A 127 4.90 -8.26 -9.29
N PRO A 128 5.17 -9.53 -8.90
CA PRO A 128 5.62 -9.85 -7.54
C PRO A 128 6.83 -9.02 -7.10
N ALA A 129 7.79 -8.80 -7.98
CA ALA A 129 8.99 -7.99 -7.69
C ALA A 129 8.63 -6.53 -7.38
N GLU A 130 7.68 -5.92 -8.12
CA GLU A 130 7.22 -4.56 -7.86
C GLU A 130 6.49 -4.49 -6.52
N ALA A 131 5.62 -5.45 -6.19
CA ALA A 131 4.91 -5.49 -4.93
C ALA A 131 5.86 -5.67 -3.72
N LEU A 132 6.88 -6.53 -3.82
CA LEU A 132 7.92 -6.67 -2.81
C LEU A 132 8.74 -5.39 -2.66
N THR A 133 9.08 -4.73 -3.77
CA THR A 133 9.77 -3.43 -3.76
C THR A 133 8.93 -2.35 -3.09
N ALA A 134 7.61 -2.32 -3.34
CA ALA A 134 6.68 -1.40 -2.71
C ALA A 134 6.67 -1.55 -1.18
N ALA A 135 6.73 -2.79 -0.68
CA ALA A 135 6.70 -3.10 0.76
C ALA A 135 8.05 -2.91 1.48
N THR A 136 9.14 -2.83 0.75
CA THR A 136 10.50 -2.74 1.31
C THR A 136 11.16 -1.42 0.96
N LYS A 137 11.74 -1.31 -0.22
CA LYS A 137 12.49 -0.14 -0.68
C LYS A 137 11.62 1.11 -0.71
N THR A 138 10.48 1.08 -1.41
CA THR A 138 9.65 2.29 -1.59
C THR A 138 9.06 2.75 -0.25
N ALA A 139 8.58 1.81 0.58
CA ALA A 139 8.07 2.14 1.90
C ALA A 139 9.15 2.74 2.81
N SER A 140 10.37 2.19 2.82
CA SER A 140 11.47 2.73 3.60
C SER A 140 11.93 4.12 3.11
N GLN A 141 11.91 4.36 1.81
CA GLN A 141 12.20 5.68 1.22
C GLN A 141 11.12 6.70 1.62
N LEU A 142 9.84 6.33 1.54
CA LEU A 142 8.72 7.17 1.97
C LEU A 142 8.86 7.58 3.45
N MET A 143 9.26 6.64 4.31
CA MET A 143 9.51 6.88 5.73
C MET A 143 10.84 7.58 6.02
N ARG A 144 11.67 7.88 4.99
CA ARG A 144 13.04 8.40 5.12
C ARG A 144 13.93 7.51 6.00
N LYS A 145 13.80 6.18 5.83
CA LYS A 145 14.52 5.14 6.55
C LYS A 145 15.31 4.20 5.65
N TRP A 146 15.49 4.57 4.39
CA TRP A 146 16.19 3.73 3.42
C TRP A 146 17.62 3.39 3.82
N ASP A 147 18.30 4.27 4.53
CA ASP A 147 19.68 4.02 5.01
C ASP A 147 19.70 2.97 6.14
N ASP A 148 18.59 2.80 6.86
CA ASP A 148 18.47 1.93 8.02
C ASP A 148 17.81 0.57 7.70
N ILE A 149 16.78 0.56 6.81
CA ILE A 149 15.91 -0.60 6.55
C ILE A 149 15.53 -0.69 5.06
N GLY A 150 14.81 -1.75 4.69
CA GLY A 150 14.19 -1.92 3.36
C GLY A 150 15.02 -2.76 2.37
N SER A 151 16.23 -3.18 2.75
CA SER A 151 17.03 -4.15 2.01
C SER A 151 17.94 -4.93 2.96
N ILE A 152 18.41 -6.09 2.52
CA ILE A 152 19.38 -6.91 3.26
C ILE A 152 20.78 -6.50 2.79
N GLU A 153 21.36 -5.53 3.48
CA GLU A 153 22.67 -4.95 3.17
C GLU A 153 23.47 -4.74 4.47
N ALA A 154 24.81 -4.84 4.36
CA ALA A 154 25.69 -4.54 5.49
C ALA A 154 25.51 -3.10 5.96
N GLY A 155 25.38 -2.90 7.26
CA GLY A 155 25.17 -1.59 7.89
C GLY A 155 23.71 -1.24 8.17
N LYS A 156 22.74 -1.96 7.61
CA LYS A 156 21.32 -1.80 7.94
C LYS A 156 20.90 -2.65 9.13
N PHE A 157 19.74 -2.35 9.71
CA PHE A 157 19.18 -3.17 10.77
C PHE A 157 18.94 -4.61 10.28
N ALA A 158 19.23 -5.58 11.15
CA ALA A 158 18.97 -6.98 10.90
C ALA A 158 17.47 -7.30 11.09
N ASP A 159 16.62 -6.66 10.28
CA ASP A 159 15.18 -6.88 10.21
C ASP A 159 14.90 -7.78 9.01
N VAL A 160 14.72 -9.08 9.27
CA VAL A 160 14.61 -10.11 8.23
C VAL A 160 13.37 -10.96 8.45
N VAL A 161 12.63 -11.19 7.37
CA VAL A 161 11.51 -12.14 7.35
C VAL A 161 11.75 -13.18 6.27
N ALA A 162 11.35 -14.45 6.52
CA ALA A 162 11.33 -15.48 5.49
C ALA A 162 9.94 -16.09 5.37
N PHE A 163 9.65 -16.58 4.17
CA PHE A 163 8.36 -17.15 3.81
C PHE A 163 8.57 -18.56 3.25
N ASP A 164 7.59 -19.44 3.50
CA ASP A 164 7.57 -20.76 2.91
C ASP A 164 7.06 -20.69 1.48
N GLY A 165 7.96 -20.95 0.52
CA GLY A 165 7.75 -20.81 -0.92
C GLY A 165 8.44 -19.60 -1.54
N ASP A 166 8.40 -19.50 -2.86
CA ASP A 166 8.97 -18.39 -3.62
C ASP A 166 7.88 -17.37 -3.99
N PRO A 167 7.90 -16.16 -3.40
CA PRO A 167 6.90 -15.15 -3.74
C PRO A 167 7.02 -14.61 -5.18
N MET A 168 8.13 -14.87 -5.86
CA MET A 168 8.28 -14.50 -7.27
C MET A 168 7.49 -15.42 -8.20
N GLU A 169 7.27 -16.68 -7.81
CA GLU A 169 6.44 -17.64 -8.52
C GLU A 169 4.99 -17.62 -8.05
N ASP A 170 4.79 -17.51 -6.73
CA ASP A 170 3.48 -17.50 -6.06
C ASP A 170 3.44 -16.44 -4.95
N ILE A 171 2.87 -15.28 -5.26
CA ILE A 171 2.80 -14.17 -4.29
C ILE A 171 2.04 -14.53 -3.01
N THR A 172 1.20 -15.58 -3.01
CA THR A 172 0.51 -16.05 -1.83
C THR A 172 1.46 -16.61 -0.77
N ALA A 173 2.72 -16.94 -1.14
CA ALA A 173 3.78 -17.28 -0.21
C ALA A 173 3.95 -16.23 0.91
N MET A 174 3.67 -14.96 0.62
CA MET A 174 3.71 -13.88 1.61
C MET A 174 2.77 -14.10 2.81
N THR A 175 1.78 -14.98 2.69
CA THR A 175 0.91 -15.36 3.81
C THR A 175 1.51 -16.47 4.70
N ARG A 176 2.59 -17.10 4.26
CA ARG A 176 3.25 -18.23 4.93
C ARG A 176 4.58 -17.83 5.57
N CYS A 177 4.56 -16.70 6.33
CA CYS A 177 5.74 -16.24 7.05
C CYS A 177 6.20 -17.31 8.04
N CYS A 178 7.41 -17.82 7.88
CA CYS A 178 8.01 -18.87 8.72
C CYS A 178 9.12 -18.37 9.63
N PHE A 179 9.73 -17.21 9.33
CA PHE A 179 10.81 -16.65 10.16
C PHE A 179 10.62 -15.13 10.30
N VAL A 180 10.89 -14.61 11.52
CA VAL A 180 10.87 -13.17 11.82
C VAL A 180 12.04 -12.83 12.73
N MET A 181 12.90 -11.93 12.27
CA MET A 181 13.97 -11.33 13.06
C MET A 181 13.85 -9.81 13.01
N LYS A 182 14.07 -9.15 14.13
CA LYS A 182 14.08 -7.68 14.23
C LYS A 182 15.28 -7.23 15.06
N GLY A 183 16.11 -6.36 14.48
CA GLY A 183 17.31 -5.87 15.15
C GLY A 183 18.30 -6.97 15.55
N GLY A 184 18.29 -8.12 14.85
CA GLY A 184 19.09 -9.29 15.16
C GLY A 184 18.48 -10.24 16.19
N GLU A 185 17.35 -9.91 16.80
CA GLU A 185 16.60 -10.78 17.71
C GLU A 185 15.54 -11.59 16.95
N VAL A 186 15.51 -12.92 17.15
CA VAL A 186 14.57 -13.83 16.49
C VAL A 186 13.27 -13.91 17.29
N TYR A 187 12.15 -13.55 16.66
CA TYR A 187 10.81 -13.60 17.24
C TYR A 187 10.01 -14.81 16.76
N LYS A 188 10.38 -15.36 15.61
CA LYS A 188 9.77 -16.57 15.04
C LYS A 188 10.82 -17.34 14.25
N ALA A 189 10.90 -18.64 14.47
CA ALA A 189 11.75 -19.60 13.76
C ALA A 189 10.95 -20.88 13.45
#